data_26b5b24b6d4dd0341e0dada8f52b56b6
#
_entry.id   26b5b24b6d4dd0341e0dada8f52b56b6
#
_cell.length_a   1.000
_cell.length_b   1.000
_cell.length_c   1.000
_cell.angle_alpha   90.00
_cell.angle_beta   90.00
_cell.angle_gamma   90.00
#
_symmetry.space_group_name_H-M   'P 1'
#
loop_
_entity.id
_entity.type
_entity.pdbx_description
1 polymer ?
#
loop_
_entity_poly.entity_id
_entity_poly.type
_entity_poly.pdbx_seq_one_letter_code
_entity_poly.pdbx_strand_id
1 'polypeptide(L)'
;MTAPARTRTSEDLIRAEEPVLAHNYHPLPVVVARAEGAWVEDVEGRRYLDMLAGYSALNFGHRHPELIEAAHRQLDRLTLTSRAFHNDRLAEFAERLAALTGLDMVLPMNTGAEAVESGIKVARKWAYDVKGVPADRATIVVAAENFHGRTTTIVSFSTDESARAGFGPFTPGFKVVPYNDLAALEAAVDETTAAVLIEPIQGEAGVVIPDEGYLTGVRELTRRKGCLFVADEIQSGLGRTGRTLAVEHEDVVPDVLLLGKALGGGIVPVSAVVARREVLGVLHPGEHGSTFGGNPLAAAVGSAVVGLLETGEYQRRAAELGLVLRDGLTELVGRGVTGFRARGLWAGVDVDPAIGTGREISERLMREGVLVKDTHGSTIRLAPPLTVTAEELRSALGSLEKVLG
;
A
#
# COMPACT_ATOMS: atom_id res chain seq x y z
N MET A 1 -21.86 33.05 -31.34
CA MET A 1 -21.21 31.73 -31.45
C MET A 1 -19.87 31.85 -30.74
N THR A 2 -19.76 31.34 -29.51
CA THR A 2 -18.48 31.22 -28.79
C THR A 2 -17.67 30.13 -29.50
N ALA A 3 -16.44 30.47 -29.90
CA ALA A 3 -15.52 29.48 -30.47
C ALA A 3 -15.41 28.26 -29.50
N PRO A 4 -15.38 27.05 -30.03
CA PRO A 4 -15.19 25.89 -29.17
C PRO A 4 -13.90 26.09 -28.35
N ALA A 5 -13.99 25.91 -27.03
CA ALA A 5 -12.83 26.01 -26.15
C ALA A 5 -11.76 25.04 -26.68
N ARG A 6 -10.56 25.55 -26.99
CA ARG A 6 -9.44 24.72 -27.44
C ARG A 6 -9.15 23.68 -26.37
N THR A 7 -9.22 22.41 -26.72
CA THR A 7 -8.86 21.31 -25.80
C THR A 7 -7.40 21.52 -25.39
N ARG A 8 -7.14 21.63 -24.08
CA ARG A 8 -5.79 21.76 -23.55
C ARG A 8 -5.03 20.47 -23.80
N THR A 9 -3.79 20.58 -24.24
CA THR A 9 -2.85 19.46 -24.36
C THR A 9 -2.25 19.08 -23.01
N SER A 10 -1.61 17.91 -22.93
CA SER A 10 -0.83 17.49 -21.75
C SER A 10 0.21 18.57 -21.38
N GLU A 11 0.92 19.12 -22.35
CA GLU A 11 1.88 20.20 -22.13
C GLU A 11 1.23 21.46 -21.54
N ASP A 12 0.06 21.86 -22.04
CA ASP A 12 -0.68 23.01 -21.53
C ASP A 12 -1.10 22.80 -20.06
N LEU A 13 -1.54 21.58 -19.71
CA LEU A 13 -1.98 21.22 -18.37
C LEU A 13 -0.81 21.13 -17.39
N ILE A 14 0.28 20.44 -17.75
CA ILE A 14 1.50 20.36 -16.95
C ILE A 14 2.07 21.76 -16.68
N ARG A 15 2.15 22.61 -17.70
CA ARG A 15 2.60 24.00 -17.53
C ARG A 15 1.69 24.83 -16.62
N ALA A 16 0.38 24.53 -16.59
CA ALA A 16 -0.56 25.21 -15.71
C ALA A 16 -0.47 24.73 -14.24
N GLU A 17 -0.08 23.51 -14.00
CA GLU A 17 0.12 22.95 -12.66
C GLU A 17 1.39 23.47 -11.98
N GLU A 18 2.44 23.66 -12.74
CA GLU A 18 3.78 23.99 -12.24
C GLU A 18 3.84 25.20 -11.26
N PRO A 19 3.16 26.34 -11.53
CA PRO A 19 3.22 27.49 -10.61
C PRO A 19 2.29 27.39 -9.39
N VAL A 20 1.39 26.39 -9.32
CA VAL A 20 0.31 26.31 -8.31
C VAL A 20 0.38 25.06 -7.42
N LEU A 21 1.20 24.08 -7.79
CA LEU A 21 1.40 22.87 -6.98
C LEU A 21 2.77 22.87 -6.30
N ALA A 22 2.86 22.26 -5.14
CA ALA A 22 4.14 21.99 -4.50
C ALA A 22 4.95 20.97 -5.32
N HIS A 23 6.24 21.20 -5.50
CA HIS A 23 7.12 20.37 -6.33
C HIS A 23 7.66 19.14 -5.58
N ASN A 24 6.79 18.43 -4.89
CA ASN A 24 7.10 17.23 -4.10
C ASN A 24 7.05 15.91 -4.89
N TYR A 25 6.63 15.96 -6.16
CA TYR A 25 6.64 14.83 -7.08
C TYR A 25 7.34 15.19 -8.40
N HIS A 26 7.88 14.17 -9.07
CA HIS A 26 8.36 14.24 -10.44
C HIS A 26 7.60 13.21 -11.28
N PRO A 27 6.36 13.52 -11.74
CA PRO A 27 5.54 12.60 -12.51
C PRO A 27 6.11 12.33 -13.90
N LEU A 28 5.66 11.24 -14.55
CA LEU A 28 5.82 11.07 -16.00
C LEU A 28 4.95 12.11 -16.73
N PRO A 29 5.37 12.60 -17.91
CA PRO A 29 4.65 13.65 -18.64
C PRO A 29 3.41 13.11 -19.38
N VAL A 30 2.50 12.47 -18.64
CA VAL A 30 1.22 11.94 -19.10
C VAL A 30 0.08 12.54 -18.28
N VAL A 31 -0.88 13.15 -18.94
CA VAL A 31 -2.07 13.71 -18.28
C VAL A 31 -3.25 12.78 -18.52
N VAL A 32 -3.49 11.88 -17.57
CA VAL A 32 -4.57 10.88 -17.64
C VAL A 32 -5.93 11.57 -17.50
N ALA A 33 -6.83 11.30 -18.43
CA ALA A 33 -8.18 11.86 -18.47
C ALA A 33 -9.28 10.80 -18.27
N ARG A 34 -9.01 9.56 -18.69
CA ARG A 34 -9.97 8.45 -18.59
C ARG A 34 -9.24 7.17 -18.20
N ALA A 35 -9.97 6.24 -17.60
CA ALA A 35 -9.43 4.94 -17.24
C ALA A 35 -10.53 3.89 -17.15
N GLU A 36 -10.19 2.61 -17.47
CA GLU A 36 -11.08 1.47 -17.33
C GLU A 36 -10.24 0.18 -17.22
N GLY A 37 -10.54 -0.67 -16.23
CA GLY A 37 -9.81 -1.92 -15.99
C GLY A 37 -8.33 -1.66 -15.72
N ALA A 38 -7.44 -2.18 -16.57
CA ALA A 38 -5.99 -1.97 -16.49
C ALA A 38 -5.49 -0.85 -17.42
N TRP A 39 -6.38 -0.11 -18.08
CA TRP A 39 -6.02 0.88 -19.08
C TRP A 39 -6.35 2.30 -18.66
N VAL A 40 -5.47 3.22 -19.01
CA VAL A 40 -5.67 4.66 -18.89
C VAL A 40 -5.54 5.33 -20.25
N GLU A 41 -6.20 6.47 -20.44
CA GLU A 41 -6.17 7.28 -21.65
C GLU A 41 -5.82 8.72 -21.26
N ASP A 42 -4.87 9.32 -21.99
CA ASP A 42 -4.50 10.72 -21.77
C ASP A 42 -5.45 11.69 -22.48
N VAL A 43 -5.21 12.99 -22.30
CA VAL A 43 -6.05 14.05 -22.89
C VAL A 43 -5.94 14.13 -24.42
N GLU A 44 -4.91 13.53 -25.02
CA GLU A 44 -4.73 13.37 -26.46
C GLU A 44 -5.40 12.11 -27.03
N GLY A 45 -5.96 11.25 -26.17
CA GLY A 45 -6.61 10.00 -26.54
C GLY A 45 -5.64 8.81 -26.71
N ARG A 46 -4.38 8.95 -26.30
CA ARG A 46 -3.44 7.84 -26.30
C ARG A 46 -3.68 6.94 -25.11
N ARG A 47 -3.71 5.64 -25.35
CA ARG A 47 -3.93 4.62 -24.32
C ARG A 47 -2.63 4.04 -23.80
N TYR A 48 -2.64 3.74 -22.51
CA TYR A 48 -1.50 3.12 -21.81
C TYR A 48 -2.00 1.99 -20.91
N LEU A 49 -1.24 0.92 -20.84
CA LEU A 49 -1.44 -0.13 -19.84
C LEU A 49 -0.85 0.35 -18.50
N ASP A 50 -1.68 0.41 -17.48
CA ASP A 50 -1.27 0.80 -16.12
C ASP A 50 -0.61 -0.39 -15.40
N MET A 51 0.72 -0.34 -15.29
CA MET A 51 1.50 -1.33 -14.54
C MET A 51 1.91 -0.84 -13.15
N LEU A 52 1.26 0.24 -12.64
CA LEU A 52 1.49 0.80 -11.31
C LEU A 52 0.28 0.63 -10.38
N ALA A 53 -0.94 0.71 -10.91
CA ALA A 53 -2.22 0.62 -10.19
C ALA A 53 -2.28 1.55 -8.96
N GLY A 54 -1.78 2.79 -9.10
CA GLY A 54 -1.76 3.77 -8.00
C GLY A 54 -1.04 3.23 -6.76
N TYR A 55 0.09 2.55 -6.91
CA TYR A 55 0.83 1.90 -5.82
C TYR A 55 -0.01 0.85 -5.06
N SER A 56 -0.72 0.01 -5.78
CA SER A 56 -1.67 -1.00 -5.28
C SER A 56 -2.98 -0.41 -4.69
N ALA A 57 -3.32 0.84 -4.97
CA ALA A 57 -4.64 1.37 -4.60
C ALA A 57 -5.75 0.90 -5.56
N LEU A 58 -5.39 0.52 -6.77
CA LEU A 58 -6.28 0.08 -7.85
C LEU A 58 -6.18 -1.43 -8.11
N ASN A 59 -6.08 -2.24 -7.05
CA ASN A 59 -6.03 -3.69 -7.21
C ASN A 59 -7.18 -4.23 -8.07
N PHE A 60 -8.37 -3.68 -7.93
CA PHE A 60 -9.56 -4.13 -8.67
C PHE A 60 -9.74 -3.43 -10.03
N GLY A 61 -8.72 -2.69 -10.49
CA GLY A 61 -8.77 -1.92 -11.73
C GLY A 61 -9.48 -0.58 -11.60
N HIS A 62 -9.34 0.20 -12.64
CA HIS A 62 -10.01 1.49 -12.75
C HIS A 62 -11.52 1.29 -12.96
N ARG A 63 -12.33 2.01 -12.18
CA ARG A 63 -13.79 2.06 -12.31
C ARG A 63 -14.46 0.67 -12.27
N HIS A 64 -14.05 -0.19 -11.35
CA HIS A 64 -14.70 -1.49 -11.18
C HIS A 64 -16.23 -1.33 -11.04
N PRO A 65 -17.07 -2.01 -11.84
CA PRO A 65 -18.50 -1.76 -11.89
C PRO A 65 -19.21 -1.84 -10.54
N GLU A 66 -18.93 -2.88 -9.74
CA GLU A 66 -19.55 -3.07 -8.42
C GLU A 66 -19.14 -1.98 -7.42
N LEU A 67 -17.89 -1.52 -7.48
CA LEU A 67 -17.38 -0.46 -6.58
C LEU A 67 -17.97 0.90 -6.95
N ILE A 68 -18.07 1.20 -8.25
CA ILE A 68 -18.73 2.42 -8.76
C ILE A 68 -20.21 2.42 -8.38
N GLU A 69 -20.90 1.29 -8.55
CA GLU A 69 -22.31 1.14 -8.18
C GLU A 69 -22.54 1.34 -6.66
N ALA A 70 -21.65 0.76 -5.82
CA ALA A 70 -21.73 0.94 -4.38
C ALA A 70 -21.54 2.41 -3.98
N ALA A 71 -20.59 3.12 -4.63
CA ALA A 71 -20.36 4.53 -4.41
C ALA A 71 -21.57 5.38 -4.83
N HIS A 72 -22.11 5.18 -6.03
CA HIS A 72 -23.26 5.93 -6.52
C HIS A 72 -24.48 5.74 -5.62
N ARG A 73 -24.85 4.51 -5.26
CA ARG A 73 -25.96 4.24 -4.35
C ARG A 73 -25.80 4.93 -3.00
N GLN A 74 -24.56 5.02 -2.50
CA GLN A 74 -24.31 5.65 -1.20
C GLN A 74 -24.29 7.19 -1.30
N LEU A 75 -23.78 7.76 -2.40
CA LEU A 75 -23.80 9.20 -2.66
C LEU A 75 -25.24 9.76 -2.70
N ASP A 76 -26.20 8.99 -3.21
CA ASP A 76 -27.62 9.37 -3.27
C ASP A 76 -28.32 9.32 -1.90
N ARG A 77 -27.66 8.81 -0.85
CA ARG A 77 -28.26 8.63 0.48
C ARG A 77 -27.61 9.50 1.57
N LEU A 78 -26.34 9.24 1.84
CA LEU A 78 -25.63 9.86 2.97
C LEU A 78 -24.12 9.68 2.78
N THR A 79 -23.36 10.76 2.88
CA THR A 79 -21.90 10.73 2.69
C THR A 79 -21.10 10.83 3.99
N LEU A 80 -21.60 11.60 4.97
CA LEU A 80 -20.88 11.88 6.20
C LEU A 80 -21.86 12.10 7.39
N THR A 81 -21.55 11.48 8.54
CA THR A 81 -22.18 11.76 9.85
C THR A 81 -21.15 12.15 10.90
N SER A 82 -19.85 12.08 10.60
CA SER A 82 -18.77 11.90 11.57
C SER A 82 -19.04 10.70 12.51
N ARG A 83 -18.30 10.61 13.62
CA ARG A 83 -18.57 9.60 14.68
C ARG A 83 -19.44 10.15 15.81
N ALA A 84 -20.00 11.35 15.63
CA ALA A 84 -20.99 11.91 16.55
C ALA A 84 -22.33 11.17 16.49
N PHE A 85 -22.61 10.54 15.34
CA PHE A 85 -23.81 9.72 15.13
C PHE A 85 -23.43 8.36 14.55
N HIS A 86 -24.28 7.36 14.76
CA HIS A 86 -24.19 6.09 14.08
C HIS A 86 -24.65 6.22 12.62
N ASN A 87 -24.16 5.36 11.75
CA ASN A 87 -24.64 5.20 10.39
C ASN A 87 -24.87 3.71 10.07
N ASP A 88 -25.70 3.44 9.08
CA ASP A 88 -26.16 2.10 8.72
C ASP A 88 -25.16 1.25 7.92
N ARG A 89 -23.95 1.77 7.62
CA ARG A 89 -22.93 1.09 6.82
C ARG A 89 -21.73 0.62 7.62
N LEU A 90 -21.42 1.33 8.70
CA LEU A 90 -20.17 1.13 9.41
C LEU A 90 -20.07 -0.23 10.11
N ALA A 91 -21.17 -0.71 10.68
CA ALA A 91 -21.20 -2.00 11.37
C ALA A 91 -20.92 -3.14 10.38
N GLU A 92 -21.63 -3.18 9.25
CA GLU A 92 -21.44 -4.16 8.17
C GLU A 92 -19.99 -4.18 7.67
N PHE A 93 -19.42 -3.00 7.39
CA PHE A 93 -18.03 -2.87 6.96
C PHE A 93 -17.06 -3.44 8.00
N ALA A 94 -17.23 -3.06 9.27
CA ALA A 94 -16.33 -3.50 10.33
C ALA A 94 -16.44 -5.01 10.59
N GLU A 95 -17.65 -5.57 10.63
CA GLU A 95 -17.88 -7.01 10.81
C GLU A 95 -17.24 -7.83 9.68
N ARG A 96 -17.46 -7.44 8.42
CA ARG A 96 -16.90 -8.13 7.26
C ARG A 96 -15.39 -8.01 7.19
N LEU A 97 -14.83 -6.83 7.48
CA LEU A 97 -13.37 -6.65 7.48
C LEU A 97 -12.70 -7.43 8.60
N ALA A 98 -13.29 -7.46 9.79
CA ALA A 98 -12.83 -8.28 10.91
C ALA A 98 -12.87 -9.78 10.55
N ALA A 99 -13.96 -10.25 9.96
CA ALA A 99 -14.10 -11.64 9.50
C ALA A 99 -13.06 -12.00 8.42
N LEU A 100 -12.85 -11.11 7.42
CA LEU A 100 -11.88 -11.32 6.34
C LEU A 100 -10.44 -11.46 6.87
N THR A 101 -10.12 -10.72 7.93
CA THR A 101 -8.75 -10.69 8.50
C THR A 101 -8.54 -11.67 9.66
N GLY A 102 -9.61 -12.28 10.17
CA GLY A 102 -9.56 -13.17 11.34
C GLY A 102 -9.23 -12.45 12.65
N LEU A 103 -9.48 -11.13 12.73
CA LEU A 103 -9.32 -10.30 13.91
C LEU A 103 -10.67 -9.78 14.41
N ASP A 104 -10.70 -9.06 15.56
CA ASP A 104 -11.94 -8.84 16.30
C ASP A 104 -12.55 -7.44 16.14
N MET A 105 -11.70 -6.40 15.98
CA MET A 105 -12.12 -5.01 16.04
C MET A 105 -11.49 -4.20 14.92
N VAL A 106 -12.21 -3.19 14.44
CA VAL A 106 -11.81 -2.27 13.38
C VAL A 106 -11.86 -0.82 13.87
N LEU A 107 -10.76 -0.10 13.70
CA LEU A 107 -10.70 1.35 13.84
C LEU A 107 -10.55 1.94 12.42
N PRO A 108 -11.63 2.45 11.80
CA PRO A 108 -11.59 2.99 10.46
C PRO A 108 -10.96 4.38 10.45
N MET A 109 -10.06 4.60 9.49
CA MET A 109 -9.38 5.88 9.21
C MET A 109 -9.52 6.20 7.71
N ASN A 110 -8.79 7.21 7.22
CA ASN A 110 -8.89 7.62 5.80
C ASN A 110 -7.63 7.25 5.01
N THR A 111 -6.46 7.71 5.45
CA THR A 111 -5.19 7.48 4.75
C THR A 111 -4.37 6.38 5.42
N GLY A 112 -3.44 5.76 4.66
CA GLY A 112 -2.51 4.79 5.24
C GLY A 112 -1.69 5.38 6.38
N ALA A 113 -1.24 6.64 6.24
CA ALA A 113 -0.51 7.33 7.31
C ALA A 113 -1.33 7.49 8.59
N GLU A 114 -2.64 7.76 8.49
CA GLU A 114 -3.53 7.79 9.67
C GLU A 114 -3.67 6.40 10.32
N ALA A 115 -3.74 5.33 9.52
CA ALA A 115 -3.76 3.97 10.06
C ALA A 115 -2.45 3.64 10.80
N VAL A 116 -1.30 4.01 10.24
CA VAL A 116 0.01 3.82 10.90
C VAL A 116 0.10 4.62 12.20
N GLU A 117 -0.23 5.91 12.18
CA GLU A 117 -0.24 6.77 13.37
C GLU A 117 -1.20 6.22 14.46
N SER A 118 -2.36 5.74 14.04
CA SER A 118 -3.33 5.11 14.95
C SER A 118 -2.79 3.81 15.53
N GLY A 119 -2.16 2.97 14.72
CA GLY A 119 -1.50 1.73 15.14
C GLY A 119 -0.38 1.99 16.16
N ILE A 120 0.46 3.00 15.90
CA ILE A 120 1.51 3.44 16.84
C ILE A 120 0.90 3.89 18.19
N LYS A 121 -0.14 4.72 18.13
CA LYS A 121 -0.83 5.19 19.35
C LYS A 121 -1.44 4.04 20.14
N VAL A 122 -2.14 3.14 19.46
CA VAL A 122 -2.75 1.96 20.09
C VAL A 122 -1.70 1.06 20.72
N ALA A 123 -0.60 0.77 20.01
CA ALA A 123 0.49 -0.07 20.51
C ALA A 123 1.12 0.54 21.78
N ARG A 124 1.39 1.86 21.79
CA ARG A 124 1.92 2.56 22.97
C ARG A 124 0.93 2.52 24.14
N LYS A 125 -0.36 2.82 23.89
CA LYS A 125 -1.39 2.77 24.94
C LYS A 125 -1.53 1.36 25.49
N TRP A 126 -1.57 0.33 24.64
CA TRP A 126 -1.60 -1.06 25.07
C TRP A 126 -0.38 -1.43 25.94
N ALA A 127 0.81 -0.94 25.57
CA ALA A 127 2.01 -1.18 26.35
C ALA A 127 1.95 -0.56 27.76
N TYR A 128 1.33 0.60 27.90
CA TYR A 128 1.13 1.23 29.21
C TYR A 128 0.03 0.57 30.03
N ASP A 129 -1.13 0.34 29.43
CA ASP A 129 -2.32 -0.08 30.13
C ASP A 129 -2.36 -1.60 30.40
N VAL A 130 -1.76 -2.40 29.52
CA VAL A 130 -1.82 -3.87 29.56
C VAL A 130 -0.47 -4.50 29.89
N LYS A 131 0.59 -4.11 29.18
CA LYS A 131 1.94 -4.67 29.42
C LYS A 131 2.63 -4.11 30.66
N GLY A 132 2.23 -2.92 31.14
CA GLY A 132 2.80 -2.27 32.31
C GLY A 132 4.14 -1.57 32.06
N VAL A 133 4.42 -1.15 30.83
CA VAL A 133 5.58 -0.32 30.50
C VAL A 133 5.48 1.01 31.26
N PRO A 134 6.56 1.51 31.89
CA PRO A 134 6.52 2.81 32.55
C PRO A 134 6.16 3.96 31.61
N ALA A 135 5.48 4.99 32.11
CA ALA A 135 5.07 6.14 31.33
C ALA A 135 6.23 6.72 30.50
N ASP A 136 5.94 7.09 29.25
CA ASP A 136 6.87 7.66 28.26
C ASP A 136 8.07 6.79 27.89
N ARG A 137 8.05 5.48 28.22
CA ARG A 137 9.14 4.54 27.93
C ARG A 137 8.81 3.55 26.81
N ALA A 138 7.57 3.49 26.32
CA ALA A 138 7.18 2.55 25.27
C ALA A 138 7.96 2.81 23.97
N THR A 139 8.64 1.78 23.46
CA THR A 139 9.39 1.83 22.21
C THR A 139 8.72 0.96 21.14
N ILE A 140 8.94 1.29 19.88
CA ILE A 140 8.51 0.49 18.72
C ILE A 140 9.76 0.17 17.89
N VAL A 141 9.92 -1.09 17.54
CA VAL A 141 11.00 -1.53 16.64
C VAL A 141 10.47 -1.57 15.23
N VAL A 142 11.20 -0.99 14.29
CA VAL A 142 10.87 -0.94 12.86
C VAL A 142 12.04 -1.43 12.03
N ALA A 143 11.79 -1.87 10.81
CA ALA A 143 12.87 -2.25 9.89
C ALA A 143 13.46 -1.02 9.18
N ALA A 144 14.72 -1.09 8.77
CA ALA A 144 15.31 -0.15 7.83
C ALA A 144 14.63 -0.25 6.45
N GLU A 145 14.82 0.76 5.61
CA GLU A 145 14.23 0.86 4.26
C GLU A 145 12.68 0.80 4.26
N ASN A 146 12.04 1.09 5.41
CA ASN A 146 10.59 1.07 5.56
C ASN A 146 9.91 2.26 4.87
N PHE A 147 8.65 2.04 4.50
CA PHE A 147 7.75 3.11 4.09
C PHE A 147 6.37 2.96 4.74
N HIS A 148 6.13 3.73 5.79
CA HIS A 148 4.86 3.74 6.53
C HIS A 148 4.04 5.02 6.33
N GLY A 149 4.54 5.94 5.52
CA GLY A 149 3.94 7.27 5.26
C GLY A 149 4.93 8.41 5.45
N ARG A 150 4.43 9.65 5.50
CA ARG A 150 5.26 10.87 5.53
C ARG A 150 4.84 11.88 6.60
N THR A 151 4.20 11.45 7.68
CA THR A 151 3.94 12.30 8.84
C THR A 151 5.23 12.57 9.62
N THR A 152 5.23 13.58 10.45
CA THR A 152 6.41 13.92 11.30
C THR A 152 6.82 12.78 12.23
N THR A 153 5.87 11.98 12.73
CA THR A 153 6.20 10.79 13.52
C THR A 153 6.81 9.71 12.63
N ILE A 154 6.22 9.43 11.47
CA ILE A 154 6.66 8.33 10.59
C ILE A 154 8.05 8.60 10.01
N VAL A 155 8.33 9.83 9.56
CA VAL A 155 9.67 10.18 9.07
C VAL A 155 10.75 10.13 10.15
N SER A 156 10.36 10.14 11.44
CA SER A 156 11.32 10.02 12.55
C SER A 156 12.08 8.70 12.55
N PHE A 157 11.51 7.66 11.99
CA PHE A 157 12.11 6.32 11.92
C PHE A 157 12.38 5.85 10.49
N SER A 158 12.20 6.71 9.49
CA SER A 158 12.62 6.41 8.12
C SER A 158 14.15 6.41 8.02
N THR A 159 14.70 5.56 7.17
CA THR A 159 16.11 5.56 6.77
C THR A 159 16.35 6.27 5.44
N ASP A 160 15.29 6.72 4.77
CA ASP A 160 15.39 7.56 3.57
C ASP A 160 15.70 9.01 3.97
N GLU A 161 16.95 9.42 3.73
CA GLU A 161 17.39 10.77 4.07
C GLU A 161 16.58 11.85 3.32
N SER A 162 16.11 11.58 2.11
CA SER A 162 15.28 12.53 1.35
C SER A 162 13.92 12.77 2.02
N ALA A 163 13.41 11.79 2.78
CA ALA A 163 12.17 11.90 3.54
C ALA A 163 12.37 12.55 4.92
N ARG A 164 13.62 12.62 5.42
CA ARG A 164 13.96 13.11 6.78
C ARG A 164 14.58 14.49 6.82
N ALA A 165 15.44 14.80 5.85
CA ALA A 165 16.23 16.03 5.87
C ALA A 165 15.34 17.28 5.99
N GLY A 166 15.59 18.08 7.02
CA GLY A 166 14.88 19.34 7.28
C GLY A 166 13.52 19.23 7.98
N PHE A 167 13.06 18.01 8.35
CA PHE A 167 11.74 17.80 8.99
C PHE A 167 11.81 17.49 10.51
N GLY A 168 12.98 17.60 11.14
CA GLY A 168 13.09 17.51 12.61
C GLY A 168 12.46 18.70 13.34
N PRO A 169 12.25 18.63 14.68
CA PRO A 169 12.72 17.58 15.58
C PRO A 169 11.94 16.28 15.46
N PHE A 170 12.64 15.15 15.61
CA PHE A 170 12.05 13.83 15.41
C PHE A 170 11.36 13.28 16.66
N THR A 171 10.26 12.57 16.47
CA THR A 171 9.53 11.87 17.53
C THR A 171 10.38 10.73 18.09
N PRO A 172 10.63 10.66 19.42
CA PRO A 172 11.42 9.58 20.03
C PRO A 172 10.62 8.28 20.19
N GLY A 173 11.33 7.24 20.66
CA GLY A 173 10.72 5.95 21.03
C GLY A 173 10.67 4.96 19.87
N PHE A 174 11.55 5.09 18.88
CA PHE A 174 11.72 4.13 17.79
C PHE A 174 13.13 3.56 17.77
N LYS A 175 13.22 2.26 17.44
CA LYS A 175 14.50 1.57 17.18
C LYS A 175 14.43 1.01 15.76
N VAL A 176 15.46 1.27 14.95
CA VAL A 176 15.55 0.79 13.57
C VAL A 176 16.54 -0.36 13.52
N VAL A 177 16.14 -1.47 12.90
CA VAL A 177 16.96 -2.66 12.69
C VAL A 177 17.01 -3.02 11.19
N PRO A 178 18.01 -3.73 10.70
CA PRO A 178 17.99 -4.25 9.34
C PRO A 178 16.74 -5.09 9.08
N TYR A 179 16.16 -4.95 7.87
CA TYR A 179 15.07 -5.83 7.44
C TYR A 179 15.61 -7.25 7.20
N ASN A 180 14.80 -8.25 7.43
CA ASN A 180 15.17 -9.67 7.25
C ASN A 180 16.31 -10.17 8.19
N ASP A 181 16.55 -9.48 9.32
CA ASP A 181 17.55 -9.86 10.33
C ASP A 181 16.88 -10.12 11.70
N LEU A 182 16.54 -11.39 11.96
CA LEU A 182 15.92 -11.79 13.23
C LEU A 182 16.84 -11.62 14.43
N ALA A 183 18.16 -11.74 14.25
CA ALA A 183 19.11 -11.59 15.35
C ALA A 183 19.20 -10.11 15.78
N ALA A 184 19.29 -9.19 14.84
CA ALA A 184 19.23 -7.76 15.11
C ALA A 184 17.89 -7.35 15.74
N LEU A 185 16.78 -7.93 15.26
CA LEU A 185 15.45 -7.69 15.81
C LEU A 185 15.37 -8.18 17.25
N GLU A 186 15.84 -9.40 17.55
CA GLU A 186 15.83 -9.94 18.92
C GLU A 186 16.68 -9.13 19.90
N ALA A 187 17.82 -8.63 19.44
CA ALA A 187 18.71 -7.77 20.25
C ALA A 187 18.07 -6.40 20.54
N ALA A 188 17.22 -5.88 19.65
CA ALA A 188 16.56 -4.60 19.82
C ALA A 188 15.29 -4.64 20.70
N VAL A 189 14.63 -5.82 20.78
CA VAL A 189 13.39 -5.99 21.55
C VAL A 189 13.70 -6.23 23.02
N ASP A 190 13.22 -5.32 23.87
CA ASP A 190 13.36 -5.37 25.33
C ASP A 190 12.00 -5.25 26.06
N GLU A 191 12.02 -5.12 27.38
CA GLU A 191 10.84 -5.01 28.23
C GLU A 191 10.01 -3.73 27.95
N THR A 192 10.62 -2.68 27.37
CA THR A 192 9.92 -1.43 27.02
C THR A 192 9.30 -1.49 25.63
N THR A 193 9.58 -2.53 24.85
CA THR A 193 9.09 -2.64 23.47
C THR A 193 7.58 -2.89 23.46
N ALA A 194 6.82 -1.95 22.95
CA ALA A 194 5.37 -2.04 22.74
C ALA A 194 5.04 -2.94 21.54
N ALA A 195 5.75 -2.74 20.44
CA ALA A 195 5.48 -3.44 19.17
C ALA A 195 6.72 -3.55 18.28
N VAL A 196 6.66 -4.53 17.41
CA VAL A 196 7.45 -4.61 16.17
C VAL A 196 6.51 -4.26 15.02
N LEU A 197 6.83 -3.21 14.26
CA LEU A 197 6.06 -2.74 13.10
C LEU A 197 6.85 -3.03 11.83
N ILE A 198 6.31 -3.88 10.97
CA ILE A 198 6.98 -4.37 9.76
C ILE A 198 6.00 -4.43 8.57
N GLU A 199 6.48 -4.05 7.39
CA GLU A 199 5.86 -4.41 6.11
C GLU A 199 6.20 -5.88 5.81
N PRO A 200 5.24 -6.76 5.54
CA PRO A 200 5.53 -8.15 5.15
C PRO A 200 6.37 -8.26 3.87
N ILE A 201 6.21 -7.28 2.98
CA ILE A 201 7.04 -7.06 1.79
C ILE A 201 7.26 -5.55 1.70
N GLN A 202 8.51 -5.10 1.67
CA GLN A 202 8.82 -3.68 1.56
C GLN A 202 8.64 -3.18 0.12
N GLY A 203 7.57 -2.43 -0.11
CA GLY A 203 7.17 -1.99 -1.45
C GLY A 203 8.08 -0.91 -2.02
N GLU A 204 8.30 0.16 -1.28
CA GLU A 204 9.07 1.33 -1.75
C GLU A 204 10.57 1.04 -1.84
N ALA A 205 11.09 0.11 -1.06
CA ALA A 205 12.48 -0.38 -1.15
C ALA A 205 12.77 -1.22 -2.42
N GLY A 206 11.78 -1.45 -3.29
CA GLY A 206 11.94 -2.21 -4.54
C GLY A 206 11.33 -3.61 -4.49
N VAL A 207 10.19 -3.76 -3.81
CA VAL A 207 9.48 -5.04 -3.61
C VAL A 207 10.39 -6.07 -2.94
N VAL A 208 10.97 -5.69 -1.80
CA VAL A 208 11.87 -6.57 -1.05
C VAL A 208 11.07 -7.62 -0.30
N ILE A 209 11.23 -8.87 -0.70
CA ILE A 209 10.58 -10.03 -0.11
C ILE A 209 11.56 -10.63 0.91
N PRO A 210 11.15 -10.85 2.16
CA PRO A 210 12.03 -11.46 3.15
C PRO A 210 12.25 -12.95 2.86
N ASP A 211 13.28 -13.52 3.49
CA ASP A 211 13.54 -14.96 3.45
C ASP A 211 12.38 -15.72 4.10
N GLU A 212 12.19 -16.95 3.66
CA GLU A 212 11.19 -17.86 4.23
C GLU A 212 11.44 -18.06 5.74
N GLY A 213 10.38 -17.94 6.51
CA GLY A 213 10.43 -18.04 7.97
C GLY A 213 10.74 -16.74 8.72
N TYR A 214 11.01 -15.64 8.01
CA TYR A 214 11.27 -14.37 8.68
C TYR A 214 10.04 -13.85 9.44
N LEU A 215 8.87 -13.81 8.80
CA LEU A 215 7.63 -13.33 9.44
C LEU A 215 7.19 -14.28 10.58
N THR A 216 7.37 -15.57 10.40
CA THR A 216 7.17 -16.58 11.45
C THR A 216 8.09 -16.31 12.64
N GLY A 217 9.38 -16.05 12.39
CA GLY A 217 10.35 -15.69 13.43
C GLY A 217 10.00 -14.39 14.15
N VAL A 218 9.53 -13.37 13.42
CA VAL A 218 9.01 -12.12 14.02
C VAL A 218 7.83 -12.41 14.95
N ARG A 219 6.89 -13.25 14.49
CA ARG A 219 5.72 -13.64 15.29
C ARG A 219 6.09 -14.40 16.55
N GLU A 220 6.98 -15.35 16.45
CA GLU A 220 7.48 -16.13 17.61
C GLU A 220 8.23 -15.25 18.60
N LEU A 221 9.09 -14.35 18.09
CA LEU A 221 9.83 -13.39 18.91
C LEU A 221 8.88 -12.48 19.69
N THR A 222 7.92 -11.85 19.01
CA THR A 222 6.98 -10.91 19.63
C THR A 222 6.13 -11.60 20.71
N ARG A 223 5.68 -12.84 20.47
CA ARG A 223 4.98 -13.64 21.48
C ARG A 223 5.87 -13.94 22.70
N ARG A 224 7.08 -14.38 22.46
CA ARG A 224 8.05 -14.72 23.54
C ARG A 224 8.41 -13.51 24.40
N LYS A 225 8.54 -12.32 23.76
CA LYS A 225 8.92 -11.07 24.42
C LYS A 225 7.71 -10.29 24.97
N GLY A 226 6.48 -10.75 24.72
CA GLY A 226 5.25 -10.07 25.17
C GLY A 226 5.10 -8.67 24.60
N CYS A 227 5.36 -8.49 23.31
CA CYS A 227 5.08 -7.26 22.57
C CYS A 227 4.20 -7.55 21.34
N LEU A 228 3.60 -6.54 20.73
CA LEU A 228 2.70 -6.70 19.61
C LEU A 228 3.49 -6.89 18.29
N PHE A 229 2.97 -7.75 17.41
CA PHE A 229 3.34 -7.75 15.99
C PHE A 229 2.31 -6.91 15.23
N VAL A 230 2.76 -5.79 14.68
CA VAL A 230 1.99 -4.90 13.80
C VAL A 230 2.45 -5.11 12.37
N ALA A 231 1.60 -5.66 11.52
CA ALA A 231 1.89 -5.87 10.10
C ALA A 231 1.27 -4.72 9.28
N ASP A 232 2.12 -3.98 8.57
CA ASP A 232 1.67 -2.97 7.60
C ASP A 232 1.39 -3.63 6.25
N GLU A 233 0.14 -3.95 6.02
CA GLU A 233 -0.39 -4.56 4.80
C GLU A 233 -1.04 -3.53 3.86
N ILE A 234 -0.75 -2.25 4.06
CA ILE A 234 -1.36 -1.18 3.26
C ILE A 234 -1.06 -1.34 1.77
N GLN A 235 0.16 -1.81 1.41
CA GLN A 235 0.54 -2.03 0.02
C GLN A 235 0.51 -3.50 -0.39
N SER A 236 0.91 -4.41 0.49
CA SER A 236 1.06 -5.84 0.23
C SER A 236 -0.25 -6.62 0.30
N GLY A 237 -1.22 -6.12 1.05
CA GLY A 237 -2.48 -6.81 1.31
C GLY A 237 -3.52 -6.74 0.19
N LEU A 238 -4.70 -7.23 0.53
CA LEU A 238 -5.92 -7.13 -0.27
C LEU A 238 -5.78 -7.72 -1.68
N GLY A 239 -5.17 -8.92 -1.75
CA GLY A 239 -5.08 -9.72 -2.98
C GLY A 239 -3.78 -9.54 -3.78
N ARG A 240 -2.98 -8.47 -3.52
CA ARG A 240 -1.81 -8.11 -4.34
C ARG A 240 -0.82 -9.26 -4.54
N THR A 241 -0.54 -10.03 -3.51
CA THR A 241 0.49 -11.07 -3.49
C THR A 241 -0.03 -12.47 -3.84
N GLY A 242 -1.33 -12.63 -4.16
CA GLY A 242 -1.96 -13.92 -4.41
C GLY A 242 -2.59 -14.56 -3.16
N ARG A 243 -2.54 -13.87 -2.04
CA ARG A 243 -3.26 -14.15 -0.80
C ARG A 243 -4.05 -12.92 -0.39
N THR A 244 -5.01 -13.05 0.54
CA THR A 244 -5.73 -11.87 1.06
C THR A 244 -4.77 -10.92 1.75
N LEU A 245 -3.87 -11.46 2.57
CA LEU A 245 -2.81 -10.75 3.27
C LEU A 245 -1.45 -11.38 2.93
N ALA A 246 -0.39 -10.59 2.86
CA ALA A 246 0.94 -11.11 2.56
C ALA A 246 1.49 -11.98 3.71
N VAL A 247 1.13 -11.71 4.96
CA VAL A 247 1.49 -12.55 6.12
C VAL A 247 0.96 -13.99 6.01
N GLU A 248 -0.08 -14.23 5.22
CA GLU A 248 -0.65 -15.57 5.00
C GLU A 248 0.27 -16.50 4.20
N HIS A 249 1.31 -15.97 3.54
CA HIS A 249 2.32 -16.81 2.87
C HIS A 249 3.14 -17.65 3.85
N GLU A 250 3.20 -17.24 5.11
CA GLU A 250 3.86 -17.96 6.19
C GLU A 250 2.87 -18.38 7.31
N ASP A 251 1.55 -18.39 7.02
CA ASP A 251 0.49 -18.73 7.98
C ASP A 251 0.56 -17.91 9.29
N VAL A 252 1.04 -16.67 9.21
CA VAL A 252 1.21 -15.76 10.35
C VAL A 252 -0.05 -14.94 10.57
N VAL A 253 -0.48 -14.86 11.83
CA VAL A 253 -1.54 -13.94 12.28
C VAL A 253 -0.91 -12.89 13.19
N PRO A 254 -0.82 -11.62 12.76
CA PRO A 254 -0.31 -10.53 13.59
C PRO A 254 -1.33 -10.14 14.69
N ASP A 255 -0.89 -9.31 15.63
CA ASP A 255 -1.80 -8.76 16.66
C ASP A 255 -2.58 -7.56 16.12
N VAL A 256 -1.96 -6.83 15.17
CA VAL A 256 -2.50 -5.63 14.53
C VAL A 256 -2.19 -5.67 13.03
N LEU A 257 -3.19 -5.40 12.22
CA LEU A 257 -3.08 -5.16 10.77
C LEU A 257 -3.35 -3.70 10.46
N LEU A 258 -2.53 -3.11 9.62
CA LEU A 258 -2.77 -1.80 9.03
C LEU A 258 -3.17 -2.01 7.56
N LEU A 259 -4.35 -1.53 7.18
CA LEU A 259 -4.91 -1.67 5.84
C LEU A 259 -5.21 -0.30 5.24
N GLY A 260 -5.13 -0.19 3.92
CA GLY A 260 -5.39 1.05 3.21
C GLY A 260 -5.40 0.83 1.70
N LYS A 261 -5.00 1.84 0.92
CA LYS A 261 -4.86 1.75 -0.55
C LYS A 261 -6.04 1.03 -1.22
N ALA A 262 -5.89 -0.25 -1.58
CA ALA A 262 -6.92 -1.04 -2.25
C ALA A 262 -8.23 -1.14 -1.45
N LEU A 263 -8.22 -0.91 -0.13
CA LEU A 263 -9.43 -0.90 0.68
C LEU A 263 -10.45 0.16 0.22
N GLY A 264 -9.96 1.24 -0.40
CA GLY A 264 -10.77 2.30 -1.01
C GLY A 264 -11.21 2.03 -2.45
N GLY A 265 -10.82 0.89 -3.03
CA GLY A 265 -11.21 0.48 -4.38
C GLY A 265 -10.81 1.45 -5.49
N GLY A 266 -9.83 2.35 -5.23
CA GLY A 266 -9.46 3.42 -6.15
C GLY A 266 -10.51 4.53 -6.28
N ILE A 267 -11.52 4.58 -5.40
CA ILE A 267 -12.64 5.53 -5.44
C ILE A 267 -12.56 6.55 -4.32
N VAL A 268 -12.35 6.09 -3.08
CA VAL A 268 -12.29 6.95 -1.90
C VAL A 268 -11.10 6.57 -1.01
N PRO A 269 -10.50 7.53 -0.31
CA PRO A 269 -9.54 7.20 0.74
C PRO A 269 -10.26 6.48 1.88
N VAL A 270 -9.81 5.26 2.18
CA VAL A 270 -10.20 4.53 3.38
C VAL A 270 -9.05 3.65 3.85
N SER A 271 -8.84 3.62 5.14
CA SER A 271 -7.87 2.75 5.81
C SER A 271 -8.45 2.24 7.13
N ALA A 272 -7.79 1.27 7.72
CA ALA A 272 -8.21 0.71 8.99
C ALA A 272 -7.01 0.17 9.78
N VAL A 273 -7.12 0.28 11.10
CA VAL A 273 -6.40 -0.58 12.04
C VAL A 273 -7.34 -1.71 12.41
N VAL A 274 -6.93 -2.95 12.17
CA VAL A 274 -7.70 -4.14 12.55
C VAL A 274 -6.88 -4.90 13.57
N ALA A 275 -7.46 -5.22 14.72
CA ALA A 275 -6.72 -5.87 15.79
C ALA A 275 -7.61 -6.72 16.68
N ARG A 276 -6.95 -7.48 17.57
CA ARG A 276 -7.64 -8.21 18.62
C ARG A 276 -8.31 -7.27 19.60
N ARG A 277 -9.36 -7.75 20.24
CA ARG A 277 -10.15 -6.96 21.21
C ARG A 277 -9.32 -6.42 22.37
N GLU A 278 -8.37 -7.20 22.88
CA GLU A 278 -7.47 -6.79 23.94
C GLU A 278 -6.49 -5.67 23.54
N VAL A 279 -6.29 -5.46 22.23
CA VAL A 279 -5.42 -4.40 21.73
C VAL A 279 -6.21 -3.13 21.41
N LEU A 280 -7.25 -3.20 20.56
CA LEU A 280 -8.06 -2.01 20.23
C LEU A 280 -8.99 -1.58 21.35
N GLY A 281 -9.36 -2.49 22.26
CA GLY A 281 -10.21 -2.22 23.40
C GLY A 281 -9.60 -1.30 24.47
N VAL A 282 -8.31 -0.95 24.36
CA VAL A 282 -7.67 0.03 25.25
C VAL A 282 -8.08 1.47 24.94
N LEU A 283 -8.70 1.72 23.79
CA LEU A 283 -9.19 3.06 23.44
C LEU A 283 -10.54 3.36 24.10
N HIS A 284 -10.62 4.51 24.74
CA HIS A 284 -11.84 5.03 25.34
C HIS A 284 -12.35 6.29 24.62
N PRO A 285 -13.64 6.66 24.80
CA PRO A 285 -14.21 7.86 24.20
C PRO A 285 -13.38 9.11 24.50
N GLY A 286 -13.07 9.88 23.45
CA GLY A 286 -12.29 11.13 23.52
C GLY A 286 -10.77 10.96 23.33
N GLU A 287 -10.21 9.75 23.35
CA GLU A 287 -8.77 9.54 23.27
C GLU A 287 -8.22 9.51 21.84
N HIS A 288 -9.06 9.16 20.88
CA HIS A 288 -8.71 9.11 19.46
C HIS A 288 -9.94 9.34 18.59
N GLY A 289 -9.75 9.90 17.38
CA GLY A 289 -10.86 10.15 16.48
C GLY A 289 -10.44 10.68 15.11
N SER A 290 -11.42 10.71 14.21
CA SER A 290 -11.32 11.27 12.87
C SER A 290 -12.71 11.74 12.43
N THR A 291 -12.78 12.91 11.78
CA THR A 291 -14.06 13.42 11.28
C THR A 291 -14.60 12.54 10.15
N PHE A 292 -13.73 12.07 9.24
CA PHE A 292 -14.13 11.28 8.08
C PHE A 292 -13.92 9.76 8.27
N GLY A 293 -13.15 9.32 9.26
CA GLY A 293 -12.92 7.89 9.51
C GLY A 293 -14.22 7.12 9.77
N GLY A 294 -14.54 6.15 8.93
CA GLY A 294 -15.78 5.36 9.01
C GLY A 294 -17.03 6.08 8.47
N ASN A 295 -16.85 7.06 7.57
CA ASN A 295 -17.97 7.69 6.90
C ASN A 295 -18.75 6.68 6.03
N PRO A 296 -20.06 6.91 5.81
CA PRO A 296 -20.92 5.96 5.10
C PRO A 296 -20.45 5.64 3.67
N LEU A 297 -19.89 6.62 2.95
CA LEU A 297 -19.39 6.39 1.59
C LEU A 297 -18.18 5.44 1.59
N ALA A 298 -17.19 5.72 2.46
CA ALA A 298 -16.01 4.86 2.61
C ALA A 298 -16.39 3.45 3.10
N ALA A 299 -17.34 3.35 4.04
CA ALA A 299 -17.83 2.06 4.54
C ALA A 299 -18.55 1.25 3.45
N ALA A 300 -19.38 1.90 2.62
CA ALA A 300 -20.08 1.22 1.52
C ALA A 300 -19.09 0.70 0.45
N VAL A 301 -18.13 1.53 0.04
CA VAL A 301 -17.09 1.13 -0.92
C VAL A 301 -16.18 0.06 -0.32
N GLY A 302 -15.72 0.23 0.93
CA GLY A 302 -14.89 -0.76 1.61
C GLY A 302 -15.59 -2.11 1.79
N SER A 303 -16.90 -2.12 2.11
CA SER A 303 -17.70 -3.37 2.15
C SER A 303 -17.78 -4.05 0.79
N ALA A 304 -17.90 -3.28 -0.30
CA ALA A 304 -17.89 -3.85 -1.65
C ALA A 304 -16.50 -4.43 -2.00
N VAL A 305 -15.42 -3.76 -1.61
CA VAL A 305 -14.05 -4.29 -1.76
C VAL A 305 -13.88 -5.62 -1.01
N VAL A 306 -14.34 -5.68 0.25
CA VAL A 306 -14.32 -6.92 1.03
C VAL A 306 -15.10 -8.02 0.32
N GLY A 307 -16.28 -7.69 -0.26
CA GLY A 307 -17.09 -8.62 -1.05
C GLY A 307 -16.35 -9.23 -2.24
N LEU A 308 -15.57 -8.42 -2.96
CA LEU A 308 -14.75 -8.93 -4.06
C LEU A 308 -13.66 -9.90 -3.56
N LEU A 309 -13.05 -9.61 -2.42
CA LEU A 309 -12.01 -10.46 -1.82
C LEU A 309 -12.57 -11.77 -1.25
N GLU A 310 -13.77 -11.76 -0.69
CA GLU A 310 -14.46 -12.96 -0.17
C GLU A 310 -14.69 -14.03 -1.25
N THR A 311 -14.75 -13.65 -2.53
CA THR A 311 -14.85 -14.60 -3.65
C THR A 311 -13.59 -15.43 -3.85
N GLY A 312 -12.44 -14.96 -3.37
CA GLY A 312 -11.12 -15.55 -3.62
C GLY A 312 -10.63 -15.41 -5.08
N GLU A 313 -11.39 -14.78 -5.95
CA GLU A 313 -11.06 -14.66 -7.38
C GLU A 313 -9.80 -13.84 -7.60
N TYR A 314 -9.72 -12.66 -7.00
CA TYR A 314 -8.59 -11.74 -7.20
C TYR A 314 -7.27 -12.29 -6.64
N GLN A 315 -7.33 -13.00 -5.51
CA GLN A 315 -6.17 -13.69 -4.94
C GLN A 315 -5.68 -14.78 -5.89
N ARG A 316 -6.59 -15.62 -6.40
CA ARG A 316 -6.25 -16.68 -7.36
C ARG A 316 -5.67 -16.10 -8.65
N ARG A 317 -6.31 -15.06 -9.22
CA ARG A 317 -5.79 -14.36 -10.41
C ARG A 317 -4.39 -13.80 -10.18
N ALA A 318 -4.14 -13.15 -9.06
CA ALA A 318 -2.84 -12.62 -8.72
C ALA A 318 -1.78 -13.72 -8.58
N ALA A 319 -2.13 -14.88 -8.03
CA ALA A 319 -1.23 -16.03 -7.93
C ALA A 319 -0.92 -16.60 -9.33
N GLU A 320 -1.95 -16.86 -10.16
CA GLU A 320 -1.80 -17.44 -11.49
C GLU A 320 -1.03 -16.52 -12.45
N LEU A 321 -1.43 -15.24 -12.53
CA LEU A 321 -0.78 -14.27 -13.40
C LEU A 321 0.61 -13.86 -12.88
N GLY A 322 0.83 -13.99 -11.57
CA GLY A 322 2.16 -13.84 -10.97
C GLY A 322 3.18 -14.85 -11.49
N LEU A 323 2.74 -16.06 -11.86
CA LEU A 323 3.60 -17.04 -12.56
C LEU A 323 3.98 -16.54 -13.95
N VAL A 324 3.01 -16.04 -14.71
CA VAL A 324 3.27 -15.45 -16.06
C VAL A 324 4.26 -14.28 -15.97
N LEU A 325 4.08 -13.40 -14.98
CA LEU A 325 4.98 -12.28 -14.72
C LEU A 325 6.40 -12.76 -14.41
N ARG A 326 6.54 -13.73 -13.50
CA ARG A 326 7.83 -14.28 -13.09
C ARG A 326 8.54 -15.00 -14.24
N ASP A 327 7.82 -15.82 -14.98
CA ASP A 327 8.39 -16.57 -16.12
C ASP A 327 8.94 -15.60 -17.19
N GLY A 328 8.15 -14.59 -17.57
CA GLY A 328 8.60 -13.58 -18.51
C GLY A 328 9.76 -12.72 -18.03
N LEU A 329 9.79 -12.37 -16.73
CA LEU A 329 10.95 -11.66 -16.14
C LEU A 329 12.20 -12.55 -16.09
N THR A 330 12.03 -13.86 -15.86
CA THR A 330 13.15 -14.83 -15.85
C THR A 330 13.84 -14.88 -17.22
N GLU A 331 13.09 -14.81 -18.33
CA GLU A 331 13.62 -14.77 -19.68
C GLU A 331 14.44 -13.52 -19.97
N LEU A 332 14.22 -12.43 -19.24
CA LEU A 332 14.93 -11.16 -19.41
C LEU A 332 16.20 -11.04 -18.54
N VAL A 333 16.40 -11.95 -17.58
CA VAL A 333 17.63 -11.96 -16.76
C VAL A 333 18.84 -12.23 -17.63
N GLY A 334 19.85 -11.35 -17.53
CA GLY A 334 21.03 -11.35 -18.42
C GLY A 334 20.79 -10.71 -19.79
N ARG A 335 19.58 -10.21 -20.05
CA ARG A 335 19.19 -9.48 -21.26
C ARG A 335 18.68 -8.08 -20.88
N GLY A 336 19.45 -7.36 -20.07
CA GLY A 336 19.12 -6.04 -19.58
C GLY A 336 18.45 -6.02 -18.20
N VAL A 337 17.93 -7.13 -17.70
CA VAL A 337 17.54 -7.32 -16.30
C VAL A 337 18.67 -7.98 -15.54
N THR A 338 19.15 -7.39 -14.46
CA THR A 338 20.20 -7.96 -13.59
C THR A 338 19.62 -8.85 -12.49
N GLY A 339 18.37 -8.62 -12.12
CA GLY A 339 17.64 -9.40 -11.14
C GLY A 339 16.21 -8.90 -10.96
N PHE A 340 15.38 -9.69 -10.29
CA PHE A 340 14.04 -9.27 -9.93
C PHE A 340 13.55 -10.00 -8.67
N ARG A 341 12.54 -9.43 -8.04
CA ARG A 341 11.79 -10.01 -6.93
C ARG A 341 10.33 -9.97 -7.29
N ALA A 342 9.57 -11.05 -7.06
CA ALA A 342 8.16 -11.08 -7.41
C ALA A 342 7.34 -11.94 -6.45
N ARG A 343 6.15 -11.44 -6.05
CA ARG A 343 5.15 -12.18 -5.29
C ARG A 343 3.75 -11.81 -5.79
N GLY A 344 3.04 -12.80 -6.35
CA GLY A 344 1.79 -12.53 -7.06
C GLY A 344 2.00 -11.55 -8.22
N LEU A 345 1.10 -10.60 -8.39
CA LEU A 345 1.20 -9.56 -9.42
C LEU A 345 1.98 -8.31 -8.94
N TRP A 346 3.09 -8.51 -8.29
CA TRP A 346 3.94 -7.44 -7.78
C TRP A 346 5.41 -7.79 -7.94
N ALA A 347 6.15 -6.99 -8.71
CA ALA A 347 7.56 -7.21 -8.94
C ALA A 347 8.38 -5.92 -8.85
N GLY A 348 9.58 -6.04 -8.27
CA GLY A 348 10.68 -5.10 -8.41
C GLY A 348 11.68 -5.67 -9.39
N VAL A 349 12.03 -4.92 -10.43
CA VAL A 349 12.92 -5.35 -11.53
C VAL A 349 14.13 -4.45 -11.57
N ASP A 350 15.30 -5.02 -11.38
CA ASP A 350 16.58 -4.31 -11.41
C ASP A 350 17.10 -4.34 -12.85
N VAL A 351 17.16 -3.17 -13.47
CA VAL A 351 17.69 -3.00 -14.82
C VAL A 351 19.18 -2.75 -14.75
N ASP A 352 19.94 -3.24 -15.76
CA ASP A 352 21.36 -2.97 -15.85
C ASP A 352 21.61 -1.44 -15.90
N PRO A 353 22.36 -0.87 -14.95
CA PRO A 353 22.66 0.57 -14.93
C PRO A 353 23.33 1.08 -16.21
N ALA A 354 24.00 0.21 -16.99
CA ALA A 354 24.59 0.58 -18.26
C ALA A 354 23.54 0.89 -19.35
N ILE A 355 22.31 0.36 -19.21
CA ILE A 355 21.18 0.64 -20.11
C ILE A 355 20.48 1.94 -19.73
N GLY A 356 20.38 2.24 -18.44
CA GLY A 356 19.77 3.45 -17.93
C GLY A 356 19.28 3.36 -16.47
N THR A 357 18.84 4.49 -15.97
CA THR A 357 18.18 4.60 -14.66
C THR A 357 16.76 4.06 -14.73
N GLY A 358 16.17 3.71 -13.60
CA GLY A 358 14.76 3.32 -13.53
C GLY A 358 13.81 4.37 -14.12
N ARG A 359 14.14 5.66 -13.95
CA ARG A 359 13.40 6.77 -14.55
C ARG A 359 13.46 6.75 -16.09
N GLU A 360 14.63 6.60 -16.66
CA GLU A 360 14.80 6.54 -18.13
C GLU A 360 14.08 5.34 -18.73
N ILE A 361 14.12 4.18 -18.05
CA ILE A 361 13.38 2.98 -18.48
C ILE A 361 11.87 3.22 -18.38
N SER A 362 11.39 3.85 -17.31
CA SER A 362 9.97 4.21 -17.18
C SER A 362 9.50 5.15 -18.30
N GLU A 363 10.33 6.11 -18.70
CA GLU A 363 10.04 7.02 -19.82
C GLU A 363 10.06 6.32 -21.20
N ARG A 364 10.96 5.33 -21.40
CA ARG A 364 10.96 4.52 -22.62
C ARG A 364 9.71 3.64 -22.69
N LEU A 365 9.33 2.97 -21.59
CA LEU A 365 8.10 2.17 -21.50
C LEU A 365 6.84 3.01 -21.72
N MET A 366 6.79 4.22 -21.20
CA MET A 366 5.71 5.17 -21.45
C MET A 366 5.54 5.42 -22.96
N ARG A 367 6.64 5.57 -23.72
CA ARG A 367 6.56 5.74 -25.19
C ARG A 367 6.06 4.49 -25.91
N GLU A 368 6.25 3.30 -25.32
CA GLU A 368 5.68 2.03 -25.80
C GLU A 368 4.25 1.79 -25.30
N GLY A 369 3.64 2.72 -24.57
CA GLY A 369 2.26 2.61 -24.06
C GLY A 369 2.12 1.83 -22.76
N VAL A 370 3.18 1.74 -21.95
CA VAL A 370 3.17 1.05 -20.65
C VAL A 370 3.62 2.02 -19.57
N LEU A 371 2.79 2.21 -18.53
CA LEU A 371 3.12 3.07 -17.39
C LEU A 371 3.64 2.25 -16.22
N VAL A 372 4.88 2.49 -15.86
CA VAL A 372 5.55 1.94 -14.68
C VAL A 372 6.13 3.08 -13.84
N LYS A 373 6.64 2.78 -12.67
CA LYS A 373 7.34 3.76 -11.83
C LYS A 373 8.65 3.21 -11.32
N ASP A 374 9.68 4.04 -11.44
CA ASP A 374 10.96 3.84 -10.80
C ASP A 374 10.85 3.92 -9.26
N THR A 375 11.77 3.28 -8.56
CA THR A 375 11.98 3.43 -7.12
C THR A 375 13.43 3.88 -6.87
N HIS A 376 14.33 3.02 -6.40
CA HIS A 376 15.73 3.40 -6.15
C HIS A 376 16.65 3.00 -7.32
N GLY A 377 17.57 3.89 -7.71
CA GLY A 377 18.59 3.60 -8.71
C GLY A 377 18.03 3.20 -10.07
N SER A 378 18.28 1.95 -10.49
CA SER A 378 17.80 1.37 -11.74
C SER A 378 16.60 0.41 -11.57
N THR A 379 15.98 0.38 -10.41
CA THR A 379 14.83 -0.49 -10.16
C THR A 379 13.52 0.13 -10.63
N ILE A 380 12.72 -0.62 -11.39
CA ILE A 380 11.32 -0.30 -11.72
C ILE A 380 10.37 -1.26 -11.02
N ARG A 381 9.13 -0.80 -10.76
CA ARG A 381 8.08 -1.63 -10.17
C ARG A 381 7.00 -1.96 -11.17
N LEU A 382 6.58 -3.22 -11.16
CA LEU A 382 5.43 -3.74 -11.91
C LEU A 382 4.36 -4.19 -10.91
N ALA A 383 3.25 -3.49 -10.90
CA ALA A 383 2.12 -3.74 -10.01
C ALA A 383 0.78 -3.48 -10.73
N PRO A 384 0.48 -4.19 -11.83
CA PRO A 384 -0.74 -3.94 -12.59
C PRO A 384 -1.99 -4.19 -11.74
N PRO A 385 -3.17 -3.65 -12.13
CA PRO A 385 -4.43 -4.10 -11.57
C PRO A 385 -4.57 -5.62 -11.66
N LEU A 386 -5.20 -6.26 -10.67
CA LEU A 386 -5.45 -7.71 -10.65
C LEU A 386 -6.45 -8.15 -11.73
N THR A 387 -7.07 -7.18 -12.40
CA THR A 387 -7.94 -7.37 -13.56
C THR A 387 -7.19 -7.52 -14.89
N VAL A 388 -5.87 -7.27 -14.90
CA VAL A 388 -5.03 -7.44 -16.09
C VAL A 388 -5.16 -8.85 -16.67
N THR A 389 -5.11 -8.99 -17.99
CA THR A 389 -5.11 -10.29 -18.66
C THR A 389 -3.69 -10.81 -18.88
N ALA A 390 -3.55 -12.10 -19.11
CA ALA A 390 -2.26 -12.71 -19.44
C ALA A 390 -1.67 -12.17 -20.75
N GLU A 391 -2.53 -11.78 -21.71
CA GLU A 391 -2.12 -11.19 -22.98
C GLU A 391 -1.54 -9.78 -22.78
N GLU A 392 -2.25 -8.94 -22.02
CA GLU A 392 -1.79 -7.58 -21.65
C GLU A 392 -0.47 -7.64 -20.88
N LEU A 393 -0.33 -8.59 -19.96
CA LEU A 393 0.89 -8.79 -19.18
C LEU A 393 2.08 -9.20 -20.08
N ARG A 394 1.87 -10.14 -21.02
CA ARG A 394 2.90 -10.52 -22.00
C ARG A 394 3.26 -9.37 -22.93
N SER A 395 2.28 -8.55 -23.33
CA SER A 395 2.52 -7.35 -24.15
C SER A 395 3.41 -6.35 -23.40
N ALA A 396 3.14 -6.12 -22.11
CA ALA A 396 3.99 -5.24 -21.28
C ALA A 396 5.42 -5.78 -21.12
N LEU A 397 5.58 -7.09 -20.95
CA LEU A 397 6.89 -7.76 -20.90
C LEU A 397 7.64 -7.65 -22.24
N GLY A 398 6.94 -7.79 -23.36
CA GLY A 398 7.51 -7.55 -24.69
C GLY A 398 7.94 -6.09 -24.90
N SER A 399 7.18 -5.13 -24.37
CA SER A 399 7.60 -3.73 -24.37
C SER A 399 8.83 -3.50 -23.49
N LEU A 400 8.93 -4.18 -22.35
CA LEU A 400 10.12 -4.14 -21.50
C LEU A 400 11.34 -4.72 -22.23
N GLU A 401 11.23 -5.88 -22.83
CA GLU A 401 12.29 -6.48 -23.65
C GLU A 401 12.81 -5.51 -24.74
N LYS A 402 11.87 -4.89 -25.46
CA LYS A 402 12.19 -3.93 -26.53
C LYS A 402 12.96 -2.70 -26.03
N VAL A 403 12.67 -2.18 -24.84
CA VAL A 403 13.34 -0.99 -24.31
C VAL A 403 14.67 -1.29 -23.65
N LEU A 404 14.92 -2.55 -23.33
CA LEU A 404 16.20 -3.02 -22.78
C LEU A 404 17.24 -3.29 -23.89
N GLY A 405 16.85 -3.47 -25.15
CA GLY A 405 17.71 -3.70 -26.33
C GLY A 405 17.68 -5.12 -26.75
#